data_28e8b19bd6614704d5a3ea5652c6ea60
#
_entry.id   28e8b19bd6614704d5a3ea5652c6ea60
#
_cell.length_a   1.000
_cell.length_b   1.000
_cell.length_c   1.000
_cell.angle_alpha   90.00
_cell.angle_beta   90.00
_cell.angle_gamma   90.00
#
_symmetry.space_group_name_H-M   'P 1'
#
loop_
_entity.id
_entity.type
_entity.pdbx_description
1 polymer ?
#
loop_
_entity_poly.entity_id
_entity_poly.type
_entity_poly.pdbx_seq_one_letter_code
_entity_poly.pdbx_strand_id
1 'polypeptide(L)'
;MLTIRLARAGAKKRPFFHITVADSRKPRDGRFVERVGYFNPISSGKEVRLEINQERIDYWLSQGAQVSDRVLTLIKEKSETPEEKAKREQTKEKRRLRKVAKRVAAKPAEEPVEAAAEETPAE
;
A
#
# COMPACT_ATOMS: atom_id res chain seq x y z
N MET A 1 8.67 9.27 -24.16
CA MET A 1 8.97 7.97 -23.54
C MET A 1 7.72 7.45 -22.86
N LEU A 2 7.31 6.25 -23.20
CA LEU A 2 6.11 5.66 -22.62
C LEU A 2 6.39 5.05 -21.24
N THR A 3 5.50 5.29 -20.29
CA THR A 3 5.61 4.79 -18.93
C THR A 3 4.30 4.16 -18.50
N ILE A 4 4.37 2.98 -17.90
CA ILE A 4 3.22 2.33 -17.28
C ILE A 4 3.18 2.79 -15.82
N ARG A 5 2.15 3.53 -15.45
CA ARG A 5 2.03 4.17 -14.14
C ARG A 5 0.59 4.20 -13.63
N LEU A 6 0.44 4.52 -12.36
CA LEU A 6 -0.87 4.73 -11.76
C LEU A 6 -1.38 6.15 -12.01
N ALA A 7 -2.62 6.25 -12.45
CA ALA A 7 -3.38 7.49 -12.49
C ALA A 7 -4.45 7.45 -11.40
N ARG A 8 -4.61 8.54 -10.67
CA ARG A 8 -5.60 8.61 -9.60
C ARG A 8 -6.98 8.96 -10.15
N ALA A 9 -7.98 8.21 -9.70
CA ALA A 9 -9.39 8.48 -9.91
C ALA A 9 -10.13 8.37 -8.56
N GLY A 10 -11.45 8.38 -8.59
CA GLY A 10 -12.28 8.28 -7.41
C GLY A 10 -12.52 9.63 -6.71
N ALA A 11 -13.22 9.59 -5.58
CA ALA A 11 -13.62 10.77 -4.82
C ALA A 11 -12.55 11.19 -3.81
N LYS A 12 -12.75 12.35 -3.18
CA LYS A 12 -11.94 12.81 -2.05
C LYS A 12 -11.98 11.78 -0.91
N LYS A 13 -10.82 11.42 -0.37
CA LYS A 13 -10.63 10.39 0.66
C LYS A 13 -11.01 8.96 0.26
N ARG A 14 -11.42 8.73 -0.99
CA ARG A 14 -11.69 7.40 -1.55
C ARG A 14 -10.87 7.20 -2.83
N PRO A 15 -9.56 6.95 -2.72
CA PRO A 15 -8.71 6.80 -3.89
C PRO A 15 -9.03 5.52 -4.66
N PHE A 16 -9.01 5.65 -5.96
CA PHE A 16 -9.05 4.54 -6.92
C PHE A 16 -8.00 4.81 -7.98
N PHE A 17 -7.26 3.81 -8.41
CA PHE A 17 -6.17 3.98 -9.35
C PHE A 17 -6.40 3.17 -10.61
N HIS A 18 -6.17 3.81 -11.75
CA HIS A 18 -6.05 3.13 -13.03
C HIS A 18 -4.57 2.89 -13.35
N ILE A 19 -4.26 1.72 -13.89
CA ILE A 19 -2.94 1.43 -14.43
C ILE A 19 -2.98 1.82 -15.90
N THR A 20 -2.22 2.85 -16.27
CA THR A 20 -2.24 3.44 -17.60
C THR A 20 -0.86 3.46 -18.24
N VAL A 21 -0.85 3.33 -19.57
CA VAL A 21 0.33 3.59 -20.39
C VAL A 21 0.21 5.01 -20.91
N ALA A 22 1.15 5.86 -20.55
CA ALA A 22 1.15 7.26 -20.94
C ALA A 22 2.57 7.79 -21.18
N ASP A 23 2.65 8.91 -21.92
CA ASP A 23 3.91 9.64 -22.05
C ASP A 23 4.33 10.22 -20.67
N SER A 24 5.58 10.03 -20.29
CA SER A 24 6.15 10.53 -19.04
C SER A 24 6.04 12.05 -18.88
N ARG A 25 5.96 12.78 -20.00
CA ARG A 25 5.80 14.25 -20.00
C ARG A 25 4.37 14.70 -19.69
N LYS A 26 3.37 13.84 -19.83
CA LYS A 26 1.97 14.16 -19.58
C LYS A 26 1.66 14.12 -18.08
N PRO A 27 0.67 14.92 -17.62
CA PRO A 27 0.21 14.88 -16.24
C PRO A 27 -0.23 13.47 -15.84
N ARG A 28 -0.08 13.13 -14.55
CA ARG A 28 -0.43 11.79 -14.02
C ARG A 28 -1.86 11.38 -14.35
N ASP A 29 -2.83 12.26 -14.15
CA ASP A 29 -4.27 12.02 -14.33
C ASP A 29 -4.79 12.52 -15.69
N GLY A 30 -3.88 12.98 -16.55
CA GLY A 30 -4.21 13.51 -17.85
C GLY A 30 -4.35 12.43 -18.93
N ARG A 31 -4.15 12.85 -20.19
CA ARG A 31 -4.27 11.97 -21.34
C ARG A 31 -3.30 10.79 -21.28
N PHE A 32 -3.80 9.61 -21.58
CA PHE A 32 -3.04 8.36 -21.65
C PHE A 32 -3.28 7.65 -22.98
N VAL A 33 -2.41 6.70 -23.32
CA VAL A 33 -2.51 5.90 -24.54
C VAL A 33 -3.48 4.74 -24.35
N GLU A 34 -3.32 3.96 -23.29
CA GLU A 34 -4.14 2.78 -22.99
C GLU A 34 -4.25 2.56 -21.49
N ARG A 35 -5.39 2.05 -21.03
CA ARG A 35 -5.59 1.56 -19.67
C ARG A 35 -5.44 0.05 -19.65
N VAL A 36 -4.49 -0.45 -18.89
CA VAL A 36 -4.15 -1.88 -18.80
C VAL A 36 -4.65 -2.57 -17.52
N GLY A 37 -5.25 -1.81 -16.62
CA GLY A 37 -5.81 -2.37 -15.40
C GLY A 37 -6.25 -1.31 -14.40
N TYR A 38 -6.61 -1.77 -13.20
CA TYR A 38 -6.95 -0.89 -12.08
C TYR A 38 -6.51 -1.47 -10.74
N PHE A 39 -6.38 -0.61 -9.76
CA PHE A 39 -6.05 -0.94 -8.39
C PHE A 39 -6.97 -0.18 -7.43
N ASN A 40 -7.70 -0.91 -6.59
CA ASN A 40 -8.54 -0.34 -5.54
C ASN A 40 -7.94 -0.64 -4.16
N PRO A 41 -7.30 0.34 -3.50
CA PRO A 41 -6.69 0.14 -2.18
C PRO A 41 -7.72 -0.02 -1.05
N ILE A 42 -8.96 0.39 -1.27
CA ILE A 42 -10.05 0.39 -0.26
C ILE A 42 -11.05 -0.74 -0.53
N SER A 43 -10.72 -1.70 -1.38
CA SER A 43 -11.62 -2.82 -1.67
C SER A 43 -12.01 -3.56 -0.39
N SER A 44 -13.29 -3.87 -0.26
CA SER A 44 -13.84 -4.64 0.85
C SER A 44 -14.70 -5.79 0.35
N GLY A 45 -14.69 -6.91 1.08
CA GLY A 45 -15.53 -8.05 0.77
C GLY A 45 -15.21 -8.70 -0.57
N LYS A 46 -16.20 -8.77 -1.46
CA LYS A 46 -16.11 -9.45 -2.76
C LYS A 46 -15.52 -8.58 -3.89
N GLU A 47 -15.18 -7.34 -3.61
CA GLU A 47 -14.62 -6.44 -4.63
C GLU A 47 -13.24 -6.88 -5.08
N VAL A 48 -12.98 -6.79 -6.38
CA VAL A 48 -11.65 -7.07 -6.94
C VAL A 48 -10.72 -5.90 -6.62
N ARG A 49 -9.69 -6.18 -5.82
CA ARG A 49 -8.71 -5.16 -5.41
C ARG A 49 -7.75 -4.77 -6.53
N LEU A 50 -7.34 -5.73 -7.33
CA LEU A 50 -6.33 -5.55 -8.36
C LEU A 50 -6.70 -6.36 -9.61
N GLU A 51 -6.82 -5.69 -10.73
CA GLU A 51 -6.96 -6.31 -12.04
C GLU A 51 -5.91 -5.75 -12.99
N ILE A 52 -5.22 -6.65 -13.67
CA ILE A 52 -4.13 -6.32 -14.58
C ILE A 52 -4.27 -7.23 -15.82
N ASN A 53 -4.21 -6.61 -17.00
CA ASN A 53 -4.07 -7.33 -18.24
C ASN A 53 -2.57 -7.54 -18.53
N GLN A 54 -2.05 -8.72 -18.15
CA GLN A 54 -0.62 -9.03 -18.28
C GLN A 54 -0.16 -9.00 -19.75
N GLU A 55 -0.97 -9.50 -20.68
CA GLU A 55 -0.62 -9.54 -22.12
C GLU A 55 -0.34 -8.13 -22.66
N ARG A 56 -1.16 -7.15 -22.27
CA ARG A 56 -0.96 -5.77 -22.72
C ARG A 56 0.26 -5.12 -22.07
N ILE A 57 0.55 -5.45 -20.82
CA ILE A 57 1.77 -4.97 -20.16
C ILE A 57 3.01 -5.54 -20.87
N ASP A 58 3.02 -6.83 -21.15
CA ASP A 58 4.13 -7.49 -21.84
C ASP A 58 4.33 -6.93 -23.25
N TYR A 59 3.24 -6.66 -23.96
CA TYR A 59 3.29 -5.98 -25.25
C TYR A 59 3.96 -4.61 -25.15
N TRP A 60 3.55 -3.76 -24.18
CA TRP A 60 4.14 -2.43 -24.04
C TRP A 60 5.60 -2.47 -23.54
N LEU A 61 5.95 -3.45 -22.73
CA LEU A 61 7.35 -3.70 -22.35
C LEU A 61 8.20 -4.05 -23.57
N SER A 62 7.69 -4.89 -24.47
CA SER A 62 8.38 -5.22 -25.73
C SER A 62 8.55 -4.00 -26.65
N GLN A 63 7.65 -3.03 -26.56
CA GLN A 63 7.75 -1.74 -27.28
C GLN A 63 8.67 -0.72 -26.61
N GLY A 64 9.31 -1.07 -25.48
CA GLY A 64 10.24 -0.22 -24.75
C GLY A 64 9.62 0.70 -23.71
N ALA A 65 8.37 0.48 -23.29
CA ALA A 65 7.76 1.21 -22.20
C ALA A 65 8.44 0.88 -20.85
N GLN A 66 8.58 1.89 -20.00
CA GLN A 66 9.09 1.71 -18.64
C GLN A 66 7.94 1.48 -17.66
N VAL A 67 8.18 0.68 -16.64
CA VAL A 67 7.21 0.42 -15.57
C VAL A 67 7.64 1.14 -14.31
N SER A 68 6.70 1.83 -13.66
CA SER A 68 6.96 2.44 -12.36
C SER A 68 7.12 1.39 -11.26
N ASP A 69 7.89 1.69 -10.23
CA ASP A 69 8.18 0.76 -9.12
C ASP A 69 6.93 0.25 -8.44
N ARG A 70 5.93 1.11 -8.29
CA ARG A 70 4.65 0.73 -7.69
C ARG A 70 3.88 -0.26 -8.53
N VAL A 71 3.86 -0.07 -9.85
CA VAL A 71 3.20 -1.00 -10.78
C VAL A 71 3.94 -2.35 -10.81
N LEU A 72 5.27 -2.35 -10.76
CA LEU A 72 6.05 -3.59 -10.62
C LEU A 72 5.68 -4.37 -9.37
N THR A 73 5.49 -3.68 -8.25
CA THR A 73 5.05 -4.31 -6.99
C THR A 73 3.67 -4.94 -7.13
N LEU A 74 2.74 -4.26 -7.80
CA LEU A 74 1.38 -4.76 -8.04
C LEU A 74 1.35 -5.96 -9.00
N ILE A 75 2.19 -5.96 -10.03
CA ILE A 75 2.34 -7.10 -10.94
C ILE A 75 2.84 -8.34 -10.19
N LYS A 76 3.85 -8.18 -9.35
CA LYS A 76 4.35 -9.25 -8.48
C LYS A 76 3.27 -9.75 -7.52
N GLU A 77 2.54 -8.84 -6.89
CA GLU A 77 1.43 -9.18 -5.99
C GLU A 77 0.31 -9.97 -6.70
N LYS A 78 0.04 -9.67 -7.97
CA LYS A 78 -0.91 -10.43 -8.79
C LYS A 78 -0.41 -11.83 -9.15
N SER A 79 0.87 -11.98 -9.42
CA SER A 79 1.49 -13.26 -9.79
C SER A 79 1.82 -14.16 -8.60
N GLU A 80 1.86 -13.62 -7.36
CA GLU A 80 2.12 -14.39 -6.14
C GLU A 80 1.05 -15.48 -5.92
N THR A 81 1.49 -16.69 -5.64
CA THR A 81 0.60 -17.79 -5.23
C THR A 81 -0.02 -17.53 -3.86
N PRO A 82 -1.18 -18.17 -3.52
CA PRO A 82 -1.79 -17.98 -2.21
C PRO A 82 -0.86 -18.36 -1.04
N GLU A 83 0.03 -19.34 -1.24
CA GLU A 83 1.01 -19.75 -0.24
C GLU A 83 2.10 -18.70 0.00
N GLU A 84 2.58 -18.07 -1.05
CA GLU A 84 3.56 -16.97 -0.96
C GLU A 84 2.95 -15.75 -0.29
N LYS A 85 1.69 -15.44 -0.58
CA LYS A 85 0.93 -14.38 0.09
C LYS A 85 0.84 -14.64 1.59
N ALA A 86 0.47 -15.87 1.99
CA ALA A 86 0.38 -16.25 3.39
C ALA A 86 1.76 -16.13 4.10
N LYS A 87 2.84 -16.60 3.49
CA LYS A 87 4.20 -16.46 4.02
C LYS A 87 4.62 -14.99 4.18
N ARG A 88 4.27 -14.15 3.19
CA ARG A 88 4.56 -12.72 3.22
C ARG A 88 3.78 -12.01 4.33
N GLU A 89 2.51 -12.34 4.52
CA GLU A 89 1.69 -11.81 5.61
C GLU A 89 2.23 -12.20 6.98
N GLN A 90 2.55 -13.46 7.19
CA GLN A 90 3.17 -13.95 8.43
C GLN A 90 4.49 -13.23 8.73
N THR A 91 5.33 -13.04 7.71
CA THR A 91 6.59 -12.32 7.87
C THR A 91 6.36 -10.86 8.23
N LYS A 92 5.37 -10.23 7.60
CA LYS A 92 4.99 -8.83 7.87
C LYS A 92 4.43 -8.69 9.28
N GLU A 93 3.63 -9.64 9.73
CA GLU A 93 3.07 -9.66 11.07
C GLU A 93 4.14 -9.87 12.14
N LYS A 94 5.04 -10.85 11.96
CA LYS A 94 6.20 -11.04 12.83
C LYS A 94 7.05 -9.77 12.95
N ARG A 95 7.27 -9.10 11.81
CA ARG A 95 8.03 -7.82 11.80
C ARG A 95 7.28 -6.70 12.53
N ARG A 96 5.96 -6.65 12.41
CA ARG A 96 5.09 -5.70 13.12
C ARG A 96 5.14 -5.94 14.62
N LEU A 97 4.95 -7.18 15.07
CA LEU A 97 5.03 -7.59 16.49
C LEU A 97 6.40 -7.27 17.09
N ARG A 98 7.49 -7.61 16.37
CA ARG A 98 8.84 -7.27 16.80
C ARG A 98 9.07 -5.77 16.95
N LYS A 99 8.47 -4.97 16.04
CA LYS A 99 8.56 -3.49 16.13
C LYS A 99 7.77 -2.93 17.29
N VAL A 100 6.59 -3.51 17.57
CA VAL A 100 5.76 -3.15 18.74
C VAL A 100 6.48 -3.52 20.03
N ALA A 101 6.99 -4.75 20.14
CA ALA A 101 7.76 -5.20 21.30
C ALA A 101 8.98 -4.30 21.58
N LYS A 102 9.70 -3.90 20.53
CA LYS A 102 10.82 -2.95 20.64
C LYS A 102 10.38 -1.57 21.12
N ARG A 103 9.19 -1.10 20.69
CA ARG A 103 8.62 0.18 21.14
C ARG A 103 8.21 0.12 22.63
N VAL A 104 7.60 -0.99 23.04
CA VAL A 104 7.20 -1.21 24.45
C VAL A 104 8.43 -1.30 25.34
N ALA A 105 9.46 -2.03 24.91
CA ALA A 105 10.73 -2.13 25.67
C ALA A 105 11.52 -0.81 25.73
N ALA A 106 11.32 0.08 24.77
CA ALA A 106 11.99 1.38 24.70
C ALA A 106 11.22 2.51 25.43
N LYS A 107 10.00 2.26 25.93
CA LYS A 107 9.25 3.21 26.74
C LYS A 107 9.67 2.97 28.21
N PRO A 108 10.38 3.89 28.87
CA PRO A 108 10.66 3.76 30.29
C PRO A 108 9.33 3.73 31.06
N ALA A 109 9.25 2.86 32.05
CA ALA A 109 8.12 2.80 32.94
C ALA A 109 7.98 4.17 33.61
N GLU A 110 6.93 4.92 33.29
CA GLU A 110 6.45 5.98 34.16
C GLU A 110 5.93 5.30 35.42
N GLU A 111 6.65 5.48 36.48
CA GLU A 111 6.18 5.09 37.83
C GLU A 111 4.85 5.79 38.10
N PRO A 112 3.86 5.08 38.67
CA PRO A 112 2.68 5.74 39.17
C PRO A 112 3.11 6.65 40.31
N VAL A 113 2.92 7.95 40.13
CA VAL A 113 3.04 8.90 41.22
C VAL A 113 1.92 8.58 42.23
N GLU A 114 2.27 7.93 43.28
CA GLU A 114 1.43 7.69 44.44
C GLU A 114 1.10 9.05 45.05
N ALA A 115 -0.13 9.50 44.83
CA ALA A 115 -0.66 10.67 45.55
C ALA A 115 -0.79 10.30 47.01
N ALA A 116 0.17 10.73 47.83
CA ALA A 116 0.06 10.68 49.26
C ALA A 116 -1.11 11.57 49.70
N ALA A 117 -2.15 10.96 50.20
CA ALA A 117 -3.23 11.66 50.87
C ALA A 117 -2.70 12.13 52.23
N GLU A 118 -2.50 13.42 52.34
CA GLU A 118 -2.21 14.07 53.62
C GLU A 118 -3.55 14.30 54.31
N GLU A 119 -3.79 13.47 55.34
CA GLU A 119 -4.83 13.69 56.33
C GLU A 119 -4.42 14.87 57.22
N THR A 120 -5.19 15.94 57.15
CA THR A 120 -5.12 16.97 58.20
C THR A 120 -6.12 16.65 59.29
N PRO A 121 -5.69 16.49 60.55
CA PRO A 121 -6.65 16.37 61.64
C PRO A 121 -7.20 17.74 61.97
N ALA A 122 -8.54 17.85 62.01
CA ALA A 122 -9.26 19.00 62.54
C ALA A 122 -9.34 18.89 64.05
N GLU A 123 -8.94 19.98 64.74
CA GLU A 123 -9.38 20.33 66.10
C GLU A 123 -10.47 21.39 66.03
#